data_8028530a9409433fde3d0bf145408674
#
_entry.id   8028530a9409433fde3d0bf145408674
#
_cell.length_a   1.000
_cell.length_b   1.000
_cell.length_c   1.000
_cell.angle_alpha   90.00
_cell.angle_beta   90.00
_cell.angle_gamma   90.00
#
_symmetry.space_group_name_H-M   'P 1'
#
loop_
_entity.id
_entity.type
_entity.pdbx_description
1 polymer ?
#
loop_
_entity_poly.entity_id
_entity_poly.type
_entity_poly.pdbx_seq_one_letter_code
_entity_poly.pdbx_strand_id
1 'polypeptide(L)'
;MTTSVLVPSSLAREAEDRREATRKLGYVARAAAVFRVDRLTVYPDPDGAGKWEDGFVETVLRYAATPPHLRKEMWGKRDELEYVGVLPPLRVRSQTGSGSEGSGSLRQGIVTEVGADGRVRVNCGLQHPISLPVPDGLDAGEGERVTVRVSSRRPVRAKLVDVPQSGFDVVAADLDAALSRDDAGLTIASSRYGEPVTSTRLGQLADRRDDEGGMTVAFGAPERGLPSILDVAPDAVGGDQTDDDPAGFDLWLNTVPNQGSEVVRTEEALFASLACLTLTE
;
A
#
# COMPACT_ATOMS: atom_id res chain seq x y z
N MET A 1 9.28 -6.40 10.63
CA MET A 1 9.33 -4.98 10.22
C MET A 1 8.19 -4.68 9.30
N THR A 2 7.39 -3.68 9.63
CA THR A 2 6.25 -3.23 8.84
C THR A 2 6.60 -1.93 8.13
N THR A 3 6.34 -1.84 6.82
CA THR A 3 6.46 -0.60 6.06
C THR A 3 5.07 -0.13 5.67
N SER A 4 4.65 1.01 6.20
CA SER A 4 3.36 1.63 5.90
C SER A 4 3.55 2.94 5.15
N VAL A 5 2.64 3.22 4.22
CA VAL A 5 2.59 4.48 3.47
C VAL A 5 1.21 5.09 3.63
N LEU A 6 1.17 6.38 3.90
CA LEU A 6 -0.08 7.16 4.02
C LEU A 6 -0.15 8.18 2.88
N VAL A 7 -1.26 8.19 2.17
CA VAL A 7 -1.53 9.13 1.08
C VAL A 7 -2.88 9.79 1.27
N PRO A 8 -3.05 11.07 0.91
CA PRO A 8 -4.32 11.75 1.07
C PRO A 8 -5.36 11.30 0.01
N SER A 9 -6.63 11.40 0.36
CA SER A 9 -7.73 11.15 -0.58
C SER A 9 -7.71 12.11 -1.78
N SER A 10 -7.02 13.24 -1.66
CA SER A 10 -6.83 14.26 -2.69
C SER A 10 -5.61 14.05 -3.60
N LEU A 11 -4.88 12.96 -3.44
CA LEU A 11 -3.55 12.77 -4.09
C LEU A 11 -3.55 12.89 -5.63
N ALA A 12 -4.69 12.69 -6.29
CA ALA A 12 -4.83 12.78 -7.74
C ALA A 12 -5.61 14.04 -8.19
N ARG A 13 -5.76 15.05 -7.30
CA ARG A 13 -6.60 16.24 -7.53
C ARG A 13 -6.19 17.07 -8.75
N GLU A 14 -4.90 17.12 -9.08
CA GLU A 14 -4.35 17.89 -10.19
C GLU A 14 -4.51 17.19 -11.55
N ALA A 15 -4.91 15.91 -11.58
CA ALA A 15 -5.10 15.19 -12.83
C ALA A 15 -6.18 15.85 -13.68
N GLU A 16 -5.94 16.00 -14.98
CA GLU A 16 -6.87 16.67 -15.90
C GLU A 16 -8.16 15.87 -16.08
N ASP A 17 -8.03 14.54 -16.14
CA ASP A 17 -9.13 13.61 -16.34
C ASP A 17 -8.98 12.34 -15.46
N ARG A 18 -10.04 11.51 -15.45
CA ARG A 18 -10.11 10.27 -14.67
C ARG A 18 -9.07 9.24 -15.15
N ARG A 19 -8.70 9.25 -16.41
CA ARG A 19 -7.69 8.35 -16.97
C ARG A 19 -6.30 8.70 -16.45
N GLU A 20 -5.96 9.99 -16.41
CA GLU A 20 -4.72 10.47 -15.82
C GLU A 20 -4.67 10.19 -14.32
N ALA A 21 -5.75 10.49 -13.59
CA ALA A 21 -5.87 10.16 -12.17
C ALA A 21 -5.62 8.66 -11.92
N THR A 22 -6.29 7.77 -12.68
CA THR A 22 -6.08 6.33 -12.57
C THR A 22 -4.62 5.93 -12.83
N ARG A 23 -3.95 6.55 -13.80
CA ARG A 23 -2.54 6.29 -14.11
C ARG A 23 -1.63 6.70 -12.94
N LYS A 24 -1.84 7.87 -12.33
CA LYS A 24 -1.08 8.34 -11.16
C LYS A 24 -1.24 7.39 -9.97
N LEU A 25 -2.47 6.99 -9.65
CA LEU A 25 -2.75 5.98 -8.63
C LEU A 25 -2.04 4.65 -8.93
N GLY A 26 -1.96 4.29 -10.20
CA GLY A 26 -1.19 3.14 -10.64
C GLY A 26 0.30 3.22 -10.30
N TYR A 27 0.92 4.39 -10.41
CA TYR A 27 2.32 4.59 -10.02
C TYR A 27 2.50 4.55 -8.50
N VAL A 28 1.56 5.08 -7.72
CA VAL A 28 1.56 4.93 -6.25
C VAL A 28 1.53 3.43 -5.87
N ALA A 29 0.58 2.68 -6.45
CA ALA A 29 0.50 1.23 -6.24
C ALA A 29 1.77 0.49 -6.70
N ARG A 30 2.39 0.96 -7.79
CA ARG A 30 3.64 0.40 -8.31
C ARG A 30 4.81 0.65 -7.36
N ALA A 31 4.94 1.85 -6.80
CA ALA A 31 5.95 2.17 -5.79
C ALA A 31 5.77 1.28 -4.56
N ALA A 32 4.56 1.17 -4.03
CA ALA A 32 4.26 0.28 -2.91
C ALA A 32 4.70 -1.17 -3.18
N ALA A 33 4.42 -1.68 -4.39
CA ALA A 33 4.84 -3.04 -4.77
C ALA A 33 6.37 -3.19 -4.95
N VAL A 34 7.05 -2.19 -5.49
CA VAL A 34 8.51 -2.21 -5.72
C VAL A 34 9.27 -2.22 -4.39
N PHE A 35 8.86 -1.38 -3.45
CA PHE A 35 9.53 -1.19 -2.17
C PHE A 35 8.97 -2.06 -1.04
N ARG A 36 8.12 -3.06 -1.38
CA ARG A 36 7.55 -4.01 -0.42
C ARG A 36 6.81 -3.34 0.74
N VAL A 37 6.04 -2.31 0.43
CA VAL A 37 5.11 -1.73 1.39
C VAL A 37 4.12 -2.80 1.82
N ASP A 38 3.85 -2.91 3.11
CA ASP A 38 2.88 -3.86 3.66
C ASP A 38 1.47 -3.27 3.69
N ARG A 39 1.39 -1.95 3.94
CA ARG A 39 0.11 -1.23 4.04
C ARG A 39 0.15 0.12 3.36
N LEU A 40 -0.86 0.39 2.56
CA LEU A 40 -1.11 1.69 1.94
C LEU A 40 -2.42 2.25 2.51
N THR A 41 -2.33 3.29 3.32
CA THR A 41 -3.49 3.93 3.93
C THR A 41 -3.88 5.18 3.16
N VAL A 42 -5.14 5.29 2.83
CA VAL A 42 -5.73 6.53 2.28
C VAL A 42 -6.37 7.29 3.43
N TYR A 43 -5.82 8.45 3.77
CA TYR A 43 -6.37 9.31 4.81
C TYR A 43 -7.21 10.45 4.20
N PRO A 44 -8.25 10.93 4.91
CA PRO A 44 -9.11 11.98 4.42
C PRO A 44 -8.38 13.32 4.29
N ASP A 45 -8.62 14.04 3.19
CA ASP A 45 -8.29 15.45 2.99
C ASP A 45 -9.54 16.17 2.48
N PRO A 46 -10.45 16.57 3.38
CA PRO A 46 -11.75 17.11 3.00
C PRO A 46 -11.64 18.42 2.22
N ASP A 47 -10.64 19.27 2.55
CA ASP A 47 -10.43 20.55 1.85
C ASP A 47 -9.75 20.37 0.48
N GLY A 48 -9.10 19.22 0.29
CA GLY A 48 -8.48 18.84 -0.98
C GLY A 48 -9.42 18.07 -1.92
N ALA A 49 -10.57 17.63 -1.41
CA ALA A 49 -11.59 16.93 -2.20
C ALA A 49 -12.20 17.85 -3.24
N GLY A 50 -12.74 17.31 -4.30
CA GLY A 50 -13.59 18.09 -5.20
C GLY A 50 -13.57 17.71 -6.66
N LYS A 51 -12.63 16.96 -7.17
CA LYS A 51 -12.63 16.59 -8.60
C LYS A 51 -13.12 15.16 -8.84
N TRP A 52 -12.90 14.28 -7.87
CA TRP A 52 -13.26 12.87 -7.95
C TRP A 52 -14.25 12.52 -6.84
N GLU A 53 -15.12 11.55 -7.11
CA GLU A 53 -16.10 11.06 -6.14
C GLU A 53 -15.40 10.48 -4.91
N ASP A 54 -16.05 10.55 -3.76
CA ASP A 54 -15.56 9.96 -2.54
C ASP A 54 -15.28 8.46 -2.74
N GLY A 55 -14.12 8.01 -2.28
CA GLY A 55 -13.70 6.62 -2.43
C GLY A 55 -13.03 6.26 -3.77
N PHE A 56 -12.93 7.18 -4.75
CA PHE A 56 -12.27 6.91 -6.02
C PHE A 56 -10.81 6.44 -5.84
N VAL A 57 -10.03 7.18 -5.06
CA VAL A 57 -8.62 6.88 -4.80
C VAL A 57 -8.47 5.50 -4.16
N GLU A 58 -9.24 5.24 -3.10
CA GLU A 58 -9.22 3.97 -2.39
C GLU A 58 -9.63 2.80 -3.30
N THR A 59 -10.72 2.96 -4.06
CA THR A 59 -11.24 1.93 -4.97
C THR A 59 -10.21 1.54 -6.03
N VAL A 60 -9.58 2.51 -6.68
CA VAL A 60 -8.56 2.24 -7.71
C VAL A 60 -7.32 1.59 -7.11
N LEU A 61 -6.86 2.03 -5.94
CA LEU A 61 -5.70 1.45 -5.26
C LEU A 61 -5.99 0.01 -4.78
N ARG A 62 -7.17 -0.25 -4.21
CA ARG A 62 -7.61 -1.61 -3.84
C ARG A 62 -7.71 -2.53 -5.05
N TYR A 63 -8.25 -2.03 -6.16
CA TYR A 63 -8.25 -2.78 -7.41
C TYR A 63 -6.83 -3.09 -7.91
N ALA A 64 -5.92 -2.11 -7.86
CA ALA A 64 -4.53 -2.30 -8.25
C ALA A 64 -3.85 -3.37 -7.39
N ALA A 65 -4.04 -3.35 -6.07
CA ALA A 65 -3.51 -4.32 -5.12
C ALA A 65 -4.11 -5.73 -5.29
N THR A 66 -5.29 -5.85 -5.90
CA THR A 66 -5.94 -7.14 -6.14
C THR A 66 -5.17 -7.95 -7.18
N PRO A 67 -4.83 -9.22 -6.90
CA PRO A 67 -4.21 -10.10 -7.88
C PRO A 67 -5.02 -10.18 -9.18
N PRO A 68 -4.39 -10.11 -10.36
CA PRO A 68 -5.11 -10.04 -11.64
C PRO A 68 -6.13 -11.16 -11.86
N HIS A 69 -5.84 -12.36 -11.39
CA HIS A 69 -6.72 -13.52 -11.53
C HIS A 69 -7.96 -13.48 -10.61
N LEU A 70 -7.96 -12.62 -9.59
CA LEU A 70 -9.09 -12.44 -8.67
C LEU A 70 -9.96 -11.21 -9.03
N ARG A 71 -9.46 -10.30 -9.86
CA ARG A 71 -10.13 -9.02 -10.17
C ARG A 71 -11.55 -9.20 -10.69
N LYS A 72 -11.76 -10.19 -11.56
CA LYS A 72 -13.08 -10.45 -12.16
C LYS A 72 -14.14 -10.85 -11.12
N GLU A 73 -13.74 -11.59 -10.10
CA GLU A 73 -14.66 -12.06 -9.06
C GLU A 73 -14.89 -11.02 -7.97
N MET A 74 -13.83 -10.30 -7.60
CA MET A 74 -13.91 -9.31 -6.52
C MET A 74 -14.55 -7.99 -6.97
N TRP A 75 -14.38 -7.62 -8.24
CA TRP A 75 -14.76 -6.30 -8.75
C TRP A 75 -15.77 -6.44 -9.88
N GLY A 76 -16.99 -5.98 -9.65
CA GLY A 76 -17.98 -5.81 -10.71
C GLY A 76 -17.69 -4.60 -11.61
N LYS A 77 -18.67 -4.20 -12.42
CA LYS A 77 -18.61 -2.91 -13.13
C LYS A 77 -18.78 -1.76 -12.12
N ARG A 78 -17.81 -0.85 -12.13
CA ARG A 78 -17.80 0.38 -11.32
C ARG A 78 -17.26 1.51 -12.17
N ASP A 79 -17.83 2.68 -12.04
CA ASP A 79 -17.42 3.85 -12.82
C ASP A 79 -16.00 4.30 -12.48
N GLU A 80 -15.57 4.11 -11.22
CA GLU A 80 -14.21 4.41 -10.76
C GLU A 80 -13.16 3.55 -11.46
N LEU A 81 -13.56 2.38 -11.97
CA LEU A 81 -12.66 1.41 -12.62
C LEU A 81 -12.68 1.47 -14.15
N GLU A 82 -13.32 2.48 -14.75
CA GLU A 82 -13.40 2.63 -16.20
C GLU A 82 -12.03 2.60 -16.90
N TYR A 83 -11.04 3.24 -16.30
CA TYR A 83 -9.70 3.39 -16.90
C TYR A 83 -8.63 2.47 -16.31
N VAL A 84 -8.98 1.41 -15.60
CA VAL A 84 -7.98 0.49 -14.98
C VAL A 84 -7.05 -0.20 -15.97
N GLY A 85 -7.36 -0.16 -17.25
CA GLY A 85 -6.48 -0.63 -18.31
C GLY A 85 -5.16 0.15 -18.44
N VAL A 86 -5.06 1.37 -17.88
CA VAL A 86 -3.81 2.16 -17.86
C VAL A 86 -2.93 1.88 -16.64
N LEU A 87 -3.39 1.06 -15.69
CA LEU A 87 -2.61 0.69 -14.51
C LEU A 87 -1.36 -0.11 -14.90
N PRO A 88 -0.18 0.25 -14.39
CA PRO A 88 1.02 -0.54 -14.61
C PRO A 88 0.90 -1.90 -13.92
N PRO A 89 1.50 -2.96 -14.51
CA PRO A 89 1.50 -4.28 -13.88
C PRO A 89 2.36 -4.26 -12.61
N LEU A 90 1.81 -4.62 -11.46
CA LEU A 90 2.54 -4.63 -10.19
C LEU A 90 3.57 -5.78 -10.12
N ARG A 91 3.24 -6.95 -10.68
CA ARG A 91 4.12 -8.15 -10.73
C ARG A 91 4.67 -8.55 -9.36
N VAL A 92 3.84 -8.54 -8.34
CA VAL A 92 4.21 -9.03 -7.01
C VAL A 92 4.54 -10.52 -7.12
N ARG A 93 5.70 -10.93 -6.63
CA ARG A 93 6.28 -12.28 -6.85
C ARG A 93 5.33 -13.43 -6.49
N SER A 94 4.65 -13.32 -5.38
CA SER A 94 3.73 -14.35 -4.89
C SER A 94 2.37 -14.34 -5.59
N GLN A 95 1.99 -13.25 -6.26
CA GLN A 95 0.75 -13.18 -7.03
C GLN A 95 0.87 -13.84 -8.40
N THR A 96 2.06 -13.92 -8.96
CA THR A 96 2.28 -14.45 -10.32
C THR A 96 2.45 -15.96 -10.37
N GLY A 97 2.61 -16.62 -9.24
CA GLY A 97 2.85 -18.07 -9.18
C GLY A 97 4.10 -18.55 -9.93
N SER A 98 4.97 -17.64 -10.34
CA SER A 98 6.12 -17.89 -11.23
C SER A 98 7.44 -18.02 -10.47
N GLY A 99 7.44 -18.20 -9.18
CA GLY A 99 8.67 -18.10 -8.36
C GLY A 99 9.20 -19.41 -7.77
N SER A 100 8.45 -20.52 -7.85
CA SER A 100 8.97 -21.78 -7.35
C SER A 100 8.50 -22.94 -8.22
N GLU A 101 9.39 -23.54 -8.95
CA GLU A 101 9.21 -24.89 -9.52
C GLU A 101 9.22 -25.97 -8.42
N GLY A 102 9.44 -25.56 -7.15
CA GLY A 102 9.40 -26.45 -5.99
C GLY A 102 8.00 -26.72 -5.46
N SER A 103 7.82 -27.89 -4.86
CA SER A 103 6.65 -28.26 -4.09
C SER A 103 6.42 -27.24 -2.98
N GLY A 104 5.28 -26.51 -3.02
CA GLY A 104 4.91 -25.58 -1.98
C GLY A 104 4.75 -24.11 -2.40
N SER A 105 4.47 -23.82 -3.68
CA SER A 105 4.19 -22.44 -4.13
C SER A 105 2.97 -21.87 -3.40
N LEU A 106 3.14 -20.67 -2.82
CA LEU A 106 2.05 -19.92 -2.23
C LEU A 106 1.27 -19.18 -3.32
N ARG A 107 -0.05 -19.18 -3.21
CA ARG A 107 -0.95 -18.45 -4.08
C ARG A 107 -2.02 -17.75 -3.27
N GLN A 108 -2.37 -16.58 -3.67
CA GLN A 108 -3.56 -15.93 -3.15
C GLN A 108 -4.78 -16.47 -3.87
N GLY A 109 -5.84 -16.70 -3.10
CA GLY A 109 -7.14 -17.11 -3.58
C GLY A 109 -8.25 -16.30 -2.94
N ILE A 110 -9.45 -16.44 -3.47
CA ILE A 110 -10.68 -15.95 -2.87
C ILE A 110 -11.60 -17.14 -2.62
N VAL A 111 -12.25 -17.14 -1.46
CA VAL A 111 -13.29 -18.11 -1.13
C VAL A 111 -14.55 -17.76 -1.94
N THR A 112 -14.98 -18.66 -2.80
CA THR A 112 -16.17 -18.49 -3.63
C THR A 112 -17.41 -19.18 -3.08
N GLU A 113 -17.25 -20.09 -2.13
CA GLU A 113 -18.33 -20.85 -1.54
C GLU A 113 -17.86 -21.48 -0.23
N VAL A 114 -18.73 -21.51 0.79
CA VAL A 114 -18.52 -22.23 2.04
C VAL A 114 -19.48 -23.42 2.09
N GLY A 115 -18.94 -24.63 2.07
CA GLY A 115 -19.72 -25.86 2.11
C GLY A 115 -20.22 -26.19 3.51
N ALA A 116 -21.34 -26.90 3.60
CA ALA A 116 -21.94 -27.37 4.87
C ALA A 116 -21.04 -28.36 5.64
N ASP A 117 -20.04 -28.94 4.96
CA ASP A 117 -19.05 -29.87 5.52
C ASP A 117 -17.81 -29.18 6.10
N GLY A 118 -17.84 -27.84 6.24
CA GLY A 118 -16.73 -27.03 6.72
C GLY A 118 -15.57 -26.87 5.70
N ARG A 119 -15.79 -27.25 4.45
CA ARG A 119 -14.83 -27.01 3.36
C ARG A 119 -15.18 -25.74 2.64
N VAL A 120 -14.16 -25.11 2.09
CA VAL A 120 -14.31 -23.90 1.27
C VAL A 120 -13.87 -24.18 -0.16
N ARG A 121 -14.56 -23.56 -1.10
CA ARG A 121 -14.16 -23.50 -2.50
C ARG A 121 -13.33 -22.25 -2.72
N VAL A 122 -12.12 -22.44 -3.26
CA VAL A 122 -11.17 -21.33 -3.44
C VAL A 122 -10.78 -21.22 -4.90
N ASN A 123 -11.00 -20.03 -5.49
CA ASN A 123 -10.35 -19.65 -6.74
C ASN A 123 -8.97 -19.07 -6.42
N CYS A 124 -7.91 -19.77 -6.82
CA CYS A 124 -6.53 -19.33 -6.66
C CYS A 124 -5.78 -19.25 -8.02
N GLY A 125 -6.52 -18.97 -9.12
CA GLY A 125 -5.98 -18.83 -10.46
C GLY A 125 -5.53 -20.15 -11.09
N LEU A 126 -6.05 -21.28 -10.61
CA LEU A 126 -5.97 -22.57 -11.27
C LEU A 126 -7.11 -22.70 -12.29
N GLN A 127 -7.05 -23.74 -13.10
CA GLN A 127 -8.07 -23.97 -14.16
C GLN A 127 -9.51 -24.04 -13.60
N HIS A 128 -9.65 -24.57 -12.38
CA HIS A 128 -10.92 -24.64 -11.66
C HIS A 128 -10.70 -24.27 -10.19
N PRO A 129 -11.72 -23.71 -9.50
CA PRO A 129 -11.71 -23.57 -8.06
C PRO A 129 -11.48 -24.93 -7.38
N ILE A 130 -10.76 -24.92 -6.26
CA ILE A 130 -10.42 -26.12 -5.51
C ILE A 130 -11.15 -26.16 -4.18
N SER A 131 -11.62 -27.34 -3.76
CA SER A 131 -12.25 -27.53 -2.45
C SER A 131 -11.18 -27.89 -1.42
N LEU A 132 -11.07 -27.11 -0.36
CA LEU A 132 -10.08 -27.25 0.70
C LEU A 132 -10.75 -27.33 2.08
N PRO A 133 -10.26 -28.17 3.00
CA PRO A 133 -10.66 -28.07 4.41
C PRO A 133 -10.09 -26.77 5.00
N VAL A 134 -10.84 -26.14 5.90
CA VAL A 134 -10.36 -25.01 6.68
C VAL A 134 -9.63 -25.55 7.89
N PRO A 135 -8.35 -25.21 8.11
CA PRO A 135 -7.59 -25.60 9.29
C PRO A 135 -8.20 -24.99 10.57
N ASP A 136 -8.04 -25.64 11.70
CA ASP A 136 -8.43 -25.10 12.99
C ASP A 136 -7.71 -23.77 13.26
N GLY A 137 -8.46 -22.76 13.68
CA GLY A 137 -7.95 -21.42 13.99
C GLY A 137 -7.80 -20.49 12.78
N LEU A 138 -8.12 -20.94 11.55
CA LEU A 138 -8.20 -20.08 10.37
C LEU A 138 -9.67 -19.76 10.08
N ASP A 139 -9.97 -18.48 9.88
CA ASP A 139 -11.25 -18.05 9.35
C ASP A 139 -11.21 -17.98 7.83
N ALA A 140 -12.28 -18.42 7.17
CA ALA A 140 -12.33 -18.46 5.70
C ALA A 140 -13.79 -18.35 5.22
N GLY A 141 -14.36 -17.15 5.33
CA GLY A 141 -15.69 -16.81 4.86
C GLY A 141 -15.77 -16.60 3.34
N GLU A 142 -16.98 -16.63 2.78
CA GLU A 142 -17.23 -16.33 1.38
C GLU A 142 -16.81 -14.87 1.07
N GLY A 143 -16.08 -14.68 -0.03
CA GLY A 143 -15.51 -13.39 -0.41
C GLY A 143 -14.17 -13.06 0.25
N GLU A 144 -13.71 -13.84 1.22
CA GLU A 144 -12.43 -13.62 1.88
C GLU A 144 -11.24 -14.04 1.02
N ARG A 145 -10.16 -13.27 1.15
CA ARG A 145 -8.87 -13.60 0.56
C ARG A 145 -8.11 -14.55 1.47
N VAL A 146 -7.62 -15.62 0.88
CA VAL A 146 -6.88 -16.68 1.61
C VAL A 146 -5.58 -17.00 0.92
N THR A 147 -4.60 -17.48 1.69
CA THR A 147 -3.34 -17.99 1.13
C THR A 147 -3.41 -19.51 1.00
N VAL A 148 -3.13 -19.99 -0.21
CA VAL A 148 -3.14 -21.41 -0.58
C VAL A 148 -1.73 -21.87 -0.90
N ARG A 149 -1.26 -22.92 -0.22
CA ARG A 149 -0.03 -23.61 -0.58
C ARG A 149 -0.33 -24.76 -1.54
N VAL A 150 0.14 -24.64 -2.77
CA VAL A 150 -0.04 -25.67 -3.81
C VAL A 150 1.19 -26.58 -3.82
N SER A 151 1.03 -27.85 -3.44
CA SER A 151 2.12 -28.84 -3.40
C SER A 151 2.21 -29.67 -4.69
N SER A 152 1.12 -29.81 -5.44
CA SER A 152 1.09 -30.46 -6.75
C SER A 152 0.00 -29.87 -7.64
N ARG A 153 0.23 -29.87 -8.95
CA ARG A 153 -0.74 -29.40 -9.93
C ARG A 153 -1.44 -30.54 -10.70
N ARG A 154 -0.86 -31.73 -10.67
CA ARG A 154 -1.38 -32.93 -11.36
C ARG A 154 -1.05 -34.18 -10.53
N PRO A 155 -1.99 -34.75 -9.75
CA PRO A 155 -3.27 -34.15 -9.38
C PRO A 155 -3.07 -32.89 -8.53
N VAL A 156 -4.09 -32.02 -8.49
CA VAL A 156 -4.02 -30.81 -7.66
C VAL A 156 -4.04 -31.21 -6.19
N ARG A 157 -2.98 -30.82 -5.47
CA ARG A 157 -2.89 -30.94 -3.99
C ARG A 157 -2.56 -29.59 -3.43
N ALA A 158 -3.38 -29.10 -2.54
CA ALA A 158 -3.22 -27.78 -1.93
C ALA A 158 -3.83 -27.77 -0.52
N LYS A 159 -3.42 -26.80 0.29
CA LYS A 159 -3.99 -26.54 1.61
C LYS A 159 -4.04 -25.04 1.87
N LEU A 160 -5.00 -24.61 2.68
CA LEU A 160 -4.99 -23.28 3.28
C LEU A 160 -3.83 -23.18 4.27
N VAL A 161 -3.22 -22.02 4.34
CA VAL A 161 -2.12 -21.74 5.26
C VAL A 161 -2.30 -20.34 5.83
N ASP A 162 -2.05 -20.23 7.13
CA ASP A 162 -2.01 -18.96 7.83
C ASP A 162 -0.63 -18.31 7.57
N VAL A 163 -0.54 -17.59 6.47
CA VAL A 163 0.65 -16.85 6.07
C VAL A 163 0.18 -15.50 5.54
N PRO A 164 0.84 -14.39 5.92
CA PRO A 164 0.49 -13.07 5.44
C PRO A 164 0.32 -13.02 3.93
N GLN A 165 -0.68 -12.30 3.49
CA GLN A 165 -0.93 -12.11 2.07
C GLN A 165 0.24 -11.35 1.45
N SER A 166 0.60 -11.72 0.25
CA SER A 166 1.67 -11.04 -0.47
C SER A 166 1.15 -9.82 -1.22
N GLY A 167 1.95 -8.80 -1.26
CA GLY A 167 1.57 -7.49 -1.78
C GLY A 167 1.36 -6.54 -0.62
N PHE A 168 0.54 -5.54 -0.81
CA PHE A 168 0.17 -4.59 0.23
C PHE A 168 -1.35 -4.55 0.38
N ASP A 169 -1.79 -4.24 1.59
CA ASP A 169 -3.19 -3.98 1.87
C ASP A 169 -3.50 -2.49 1.70
N VAL A 170 -4.70 -2.20 1.20
CA VAL A 170 -5.18 -0.81 1.06
C VAL A 170 -6.33 -0.61 2.05
N VAL A 171 -6.16 0.36 2.94
CA VAL A 171 -7.14 0.70 3.96
C VAL A 171 -7.47 2.19 3.91
N ALA A 172 -8.69 2.56 4.32
CA ALA A 172 -9.03 3.95 4.63
C ALA A 172 -9.02 4.11 6.15
N ALA A 173 -8.32 5.11 6.64
CA ALA A 173 -8.26 5.44 8.06
C ALA A 173 -7.84 6.90 8.25
N ASP A 174 -8.23 7.49 9.37
CA ASP A 174 -7.73 8.79 9.78
C ASP A 174 -6.21 8.74 10.04
N LEU A 175 -5.55 9.87 9.84
CA LEU A 175 -4.10 9.97 9.99
C LEU A 175 -3.67 9.58 11.41
N ASP A 176 -4.31 10.15 12.43
CA ASP A 176 -3.99 9.87 13.84
C ASP A 176 -4.13 8.37 14.17
N ALA A 177 -5.19 7.74 13.68
CA ALA A 177 -5.41 6.31 13.87
C ALA A 177 -4.32 5.46 13.18
N ALA A 178 -3.81 5.93 12.04
CA ALA A 178 -2.75 5.24 11.31
C ALA A 178 -1.37 5.41 11.99
N LEU A 179 -1.10 6.57 12.60
CA LEU A 179 0.15 6.85 13.31
C LEU A 179 0.19 6.20 14.70
N SER A 180 -0.97 6.07 15.37
CA SER A 180 -1.07 5.51 16.73
C SER A 180 -1.09 3.98 16.79
N ARG A 181 -0.82 3.30 15.71
CA ARG A 181 -0.84 1.82 15.67
C ARG A 181 0.41 1.24 16.31
N ASP A 182 0.25 0.11 16.99
CA ASP A 182 1.35 -0.63 17.63
C ASP A 182 2.47 -1.04 16.65
N ASP A 183 2.17 -1.17 15.36
CA ASP A 183 3.11 -1.53 14.29
C ASP A 183 3.44 -0.35 13.36
N ALA A 184 3.21 0.89 13.79
CA ALA A 184 3.53 2.09 13.00
C ALA A 184 5.05 2.27 12.80
N GLY A 185 5.85 1.88 13.80
CA GLY A 185 7.29 2.10 13.80
C GLY A 185 7.64 3.59 13.70
N LEU A 186 8.79 3.91 13.15
CA LEU A 186 9.25 5.28 12.93
C LEU A 186 8.28 6.05 12.02
N THR A 187 7.68 7.11 12.54
CA THR A 187 6.69 7.92 11.81
C THR A 187 7.35 9.12 11.12
N ILE A 188 7.21 9.18 9.80
CA ILE A 188 7.91 10.15 8.95
C ILE A 188 6.91 10.94 8.10
N ALA A 189 6.93 12.25 8.23
CA ALA A 189 6.25 13.18 7.33
C ALA A 189 7.18 13.57 6.17
N SER A 190 6.81 13.21 4.94
CA SER A 190 7.55 13.64 3.74
C SER A 190 7.10 15.02 3.27
N SER A 191 7.98 15.99 3.36
CA SER A 191 7.70 17.38 3.01
C SER A 191 8.95 18.09 2.48
N ARG A 192 8.76 19.02 1.52
CA ARG A 192 9.84 19.90 1.07
C ARG A 192 10.37 20.85 2.15
N TYR A 193 9.60 21.05 3.21
CA TYR A 193 9.97 21.90 4.35
C TYR A 193 10.66 21.10 5.47
N GLY A 194 10.70 19.77 5.36
CA GLY A 194 11.38 18.91 6.33
C GLY A 194 12.90 18.97 6.22
N GLU A 195 13.58 18.31 7.16
CA GLU A 195 15.03 18.21 7.20
C GLU A 195 15.56 17.53 5.90
N PRO A 196 16.52 18.15 5.20
CA PRO A 196 17.13 17.53 4.01
C PRO A 196 17.83 16.22 4.35
N VAL A 197 17.45 15.15 3.66
CA VAL A 197 18.11 13.85 3.82
C VAL A 197 19.50 13.87 3.20
N THR A 198 20.51 13.53 4.00
CA THR A 198 21.91 13.38 3.62
C THR A 198 22.35 11.92 3.68
N SER A 199 23.47 11.58 3.02
CA SER A 199 24.01 10.21 3.08
C SER A 199 24.36 9.77 4.52
N THR A 200 24.83 10.69 5.35
CA THR A 200 25.15 10.40 6.77
C THR A 200 23.86 10.13 7.56
N ARG A 201 22.78 10.88 7.27
CA ARG A 201 21.50 10.71 7.97
C ARG A 201 20.83 9.39 7.59
N LEU A 202 21.02 8.88 6.36
CA LEU A 202 20.41 7.62 5.90
C LEU A 202 20.80 6.41 6.76
N GLY A 203 22.06 6.30 7.17
CA GLY A 203 22.48 5.22 8.09
C GLY A 203 21.73 5.29 9.43
N GLN A 204 21.67 6.48 10.06
CA GLN A 204 20.95 6.70 11.32
C GLN A 204 19.44 6.39 11.19
N LEU A 205 18.84 6.73 10.06
CA LEU A 205 17.42 6.44 9.77
C LEU A 205 17.18 4.95 9.61
N ALA A 206 18.13 4.22 8.98
CA ALA A 206 18.05 2.78 8.84
C ALA A 206 18.12 2.08 10.22
N ASP A 207 19.07 2.47 11.06
CA ASP A 207 19.20 1.94 12.43
C ASP A 207 17.92 2.19 13.24
N ARG A 208 17.43 3.44 13.23
CA ARG A 208 16.23 3.82 13.97
C ARG A 208 14.98 3.09 13.50
N ARG A 209 14.79 2.95 12.17
CA ARG A 209 13.70 2.17 11.59
C ARG A 209 13.75 0.71 12.08
N ASP A 210 14.95 0.13 12.13
CA ASP A 210 15.14 -1.26 12.52
C ASP A 210 14.86 -1.47 14.02
N ASP A 211 15.29 -0.53 14.86
CA ASP A 211 15.03 -0.50 16.30
C ASP A 211 13.53 -0.36 16.61
N GLU A 212 12.80 0.45 15.84
CA GLU A 212 11.36 0.68 16.00
C GLU A 212 10.48 -0.36 15.28
N GLY A 213 11.09 -1.38 14.67
CA GLY A 213 10.37 -2.51 14.05
C GLY A 213 9.70 -2.20 12.71
N GLY A 214 9.98 -1.04 12.11
CA GLY A 214 9.43 -0.62 10.82
C GLY A 214 9.31 0.88 10.69
N MET A 215 8.53 1.32 9.70
CA MET A 215 8.27 2.75 9.49
C MET A 215 6.89 3.01 8.87
N THR A 216 6.38 4.20 9.15
CA THR A 216 5.18 4.77 8.50
C THR A 216 5.55 6.10 7.87
N VAL A 217 5.38 6.21 6.54
CA VAL A 217 5.74 7.43 5.79
C VAL A 217 4.48 8.08 5.22
N ALA A 218 4.21 9.32 5.60
CA ALA A 218 3.08 10.10 5.12
C ALA A 218 3.47 11.09 4.02
N PHE A 219 2.61 11.22 3.02
CA PHE A 219 2.78 12.12 1.87
C PHE A 219 1.60 13.06 1.74
N GLY A 220 1.84 14.27 1.25
CA GLY A 220 0.80 15.20 0.84
C GLY A 220 0.32 14.97 -0.60
N ALA A 221 -0.62 15.81 -1.04
CA ALA A 221 -1.02 15.92 -2.43
C ALA A 221 -0.14 16.95 -3.18
N PRO A 222 -0.05 16.87 -4.52
CA PRO A 222 0.55 17.92 -5.33
C PRO A 222 -0.09 19.28 -5.04
N GLU A 223 0.73 20.32 -4.97
CA GLU A 223 0.33 21.70 -4.62
C GLU A 223 -0.28 21.87 -3.22
N ARG A 224 -0.62 20.78 -2.55
CA ARG A 224 -1.17 20.74 -1.20
C ARG A 224 -0.37 19.75 -0.35
N GLY A 225 0.80 20.19 0.14
CA GLY A 225 1.69 19.38 0.98
C GLY A 225 1.09 19.03 2.34
N LEU A 226 1.72 18.10 3.05
CA LEU A 226 1.30 17.70 4.40
C LEU A 226 1.06 18.86 5.35
N PRO A 227 1.93 19.89 5.45
CA PRO A 227 1.68 21.01 6.34
C PRO A 227 0.34 21.70 6.06
N SER A 228 -0.01 21.87 4.79
CA SER A 228 -1.29 22.48 4.40
C SER A 228 -2.50 21.58 4.67
N ILE A 229 -2.35 20.25 4.60
CA ILE A 229 -3.44 19.30 4.92
C ILE A 229 -3.69 19.26 6.43
N LEU A 230 -2.63 19.38 7.23
CA LEU A 230 -2.66 19.28 8.69
C LEU A 230 -2.84 20.63 9.40
N ASP A 231 -2.98 21.71 8.64
CA ASP A 231 -3.05 23.08 9.16
C ASP A 231 -1.84 23.43 10.05
N VAL A 232 -0.65 22.95 9.67
CA VAL A 232 0.62 23.22 10.34
C VAL A 232 1.41 24.24 9.53
N ALA A 233 1.96 25.25 10.20
CA ALA A 233 2.76 26.29 9.55
C ALA A 233 4.07 25.66 9.00
N PRO A 234 4.49 26.00 7.76
CA PRO A 234 5.71 25.44 7.16
C PRO A 234 7.01 25.68 7.94
N ASP A 235 7.07 26.73 8.75
CA ASP A 235 8.18 27.07 9.62
C ASP A 235 8.16 26.30 10.95
N ALA A 236 7.06 25.66 11.28
CA ALA A 236 6.94 24.75 12.41
C ALA A 236 7.40 23.33 12.10
N VAL A 237 7.63 23.00 10.80
CA VAL A 237 8.09 21.69 10.37
C VAL A 237 9.57 21.77 9.99
N GLY A 238 10.45 21.20 10.77
CA GLY A 238 11.88 21.14 10.48
C GLY A 238 12.71 21.00 11.75
N GLY A 239 13.79 20.25 11.65
CA GLY A 239 14.67 19.91 12.75
C GLY A 239 14.27 18.63 13.49
N ASP A 240 15.10 18.24 14.47
CA ASP A 240 14.77 17.16 15.41
C ASP A 240 13.53 17.60 16.22
N GLN A 241 12.39 17.06 15.86
CA GLN A 241 11.17 17.29 16.63
C GLN A 241 11.28 16.55 17.96
N THR A 242 11.19 17.30 19.03
CA THR A 242 10.99 16.79 20.37
C THR A 242 9.52 16.40 20.56
N ASP A 243 9.16 15.74 21.65
CA ASP A 243 7.88 15.13 22.02
C ASP A 243 6.58 15.97 21.77
N ASP A 244 6.66 17.14 21.14
CA ASP A 244 5.58 18.11 20.91
C ASP A 244 5.32 18.40 19.42
N ASP A 245 5.52 17.44 18.50
CA ASP A 245 5.09 17.65 17.09
C ASP A 245 3.56 17.77 17.04
N PRO A 246 3.01 18.90 16.58
CA PRO A 246 1.57 19.11 16.51
C PRO A 246 0.83 18.13 15.61
N ALA A 247 1.56 17.42 14.74
CA ALA A 247 1.01 16.42 13.81
C ALA A 247 1.35 14.97 14.19
N GLY A 248 2.06 14.73 15.30
CA GLY A 248 2.35 13.39 15.82
C GLY A 248 3.36 12.58 15.01
N PHE A 249 4.25 13.23 14.26
CA PHE A 249 5.35 12.58 13.54
C PHE A 249 6.66 12.66 14.35
N ASP A 250 7.45 11.59 14.28
CA ASP A 250 8.80 11.60 14.84
C ASP A 250 9.74 12.48 14.03
N LEU A 251 9.55 12.49 12.70
CA LEU A 251 10.44 13.21 11.79
C LEU A 251 9.69 13.86 10.63
N TRP A 252 10.15 15.07 10.27
CA TRP A 252 9.81 15.69 9.00
C TRP A 252 11.03 15.69 8.08
N LEU A 253 10.93 14.98 6.95
CA LEU A 253 12.06 14.77 6.04
C LEU A 253 11.78 15.30 4.63
N ASN A 254 12.81 15.96 4.07
CA ASN A 254 12.89 16.28 2.64
C ASN A 254 13.80 15.29 1.94
N THR A 255 13.22 14.33 1.22
CA THR A 255 13.93 13.28 0.47
C THR A 255 14.34 13.74 -0.95
N VAL A 256 13.90 14.93 -1.38
CA VAL A 256 14.25 15.55 -2.68
C VAL A 256 14.75 16.97 -2.44
N PRO A 257 15.86 17.17 -1.67
CA PRO A 257 16.27 18.48 -1.19
C PRO A 257 16.67 19.46 -2.30
N ASN A 258 17.07 18.96 -3.47
CA ASN A 258 17.48 19.76 -4.63
C ASN A 258 16.51 19.61 -5.79
N GLN A 259 15.18 19.59 -5.51
CA GLN A 259 14.20 19.43 -6.57
C GLN A 259 14.33 20.49 -7.66
N GLY A 260 14.37 20.03 -8.91
CA GLY A 260 14.44 20.91 -10.09
C GLY A 260 13.08 21.29 -10.66
N SER A 261 12.01 20.68 -10.16
CA SER A 261 10.62 20.99 -10.52
C SER A 261 9.99 21.84 -9.43
N GLU A 262 9.12 22.76 -9.78
CA GLU A 262 8.36 23.55 -8.81
C GLU A 262 7.46 22.67 -7.93
N VAL A 263 6.88 21.62 -8.52
CA VAL A 263 6.03 20.64 -7.85
C VAL A 263 6.60 19.24 -8.07
N VAL A 264 6.81 18.51 -6.98
CA VAL A 264 7.07 17.07 -6.99
C VAL A 264 5.73 16.37 -6.70
N ARG A 265 5.33 15.49 -7.61
CA ARG A 265 4.06 14.75 -7.49
C ARG A 265 4.16 13.67 -6.40
N THR A 266 3.03 13.27 -5.84
CA THR A 266 3.01 12.28 -4.76
C THR A 266 3.66 10.96 -5.17
N GLU A 267 3.40 10.46 -6.38
CA GLU A 267 4.01 9.24 -6.89
C GLU A 267 5.54 9.35 -7.05
N GLU A 268 6.04 10.52 -7.46
CA GLU A 268 7.48 10.81 -7.60
C GLU A 268 8.16 10.89 -6.23
N ALA A 269 7.55 11.62 -5.29
CA ALA A 269 7.99 11.70 -3.90
C ALA A 269 8.04 10.32 -3.24
N LEU A 270 7.04 9.48 -3.51
CA LEU A 270 6.94 8.12 -3.01
C LEU A 270 8.12 7.25 -3.48
N PHE A 271 8.43 7.28 -4.79
CA PHE A 271 9.59 6.56 -5.32
C PHE A 271 10.90 7.07 -4.74
N ALA A 272 11.09 8.38 -4.65
CA ALA A 272 12.31 8.98 -4.10
C ALA A 272 12.48 8.64 -2.61
N SER A 273 11.44 8.85 -1.81
CA SER A 273 11.48 8.59 -0.36
C SER A 273 11.72 7.12 -0.06
N LEU A 274 10.94 6.23 -0.66
CA LEU A 274 11.08 4.80 -0.38
C LEU A 274 12.42 4.26 -0.89
N ALA A 275 12.97 4.77 -2.00
CA ALA A 275 14.28 4.38 -2.48
C ALA A 275 15.40 4.71 -1.47
N CYS A 276 15.27 5.83 -0.75
CA CYS A 276 16.22 6.21 0.29
C CYS A 276 15.98 5.48 1.61
N LEU A 277 14.72 5.43 2.06
CA LEU A 277 14.35 4.97 3.40
C LEU A 277 14.31 3.43 3.53
N THR A 278 14.29 2.68 2.42
CA THR A 278 14.32 1.22 2.42
C THR A 278 15.71 0.63 2.15
N LEU A 279 16.76 1.45 2.17
CA LEU A 279 18.12 0.97 2.07
C LEU A 279 18.44 0.04 3.27
N THR A 280 19.18 -1.00 2.98
CA THR A 280 19.76 -1.93 3.98
C THR A 280 21.27 -1.75 3.97
N GLU A 281 21.91 -1.99 5.11
CA GLU A 281 23.38 -2.07 5.17
C GLU A 281 23.97 -3.16 4.26
#